data_04315d52196c31fc3a92e20e099e185f
#
_entry.id   04315d52196c31fc3a92e20e099e185f
#
_cell.length_a   1.000
_cell.length_b   1.000
_cell.length_c   1.000
_cell.angle_alpha   90.00
_cell.angle_beta   90.00
_cell.angle_gamma   90.00
#
_symmetry.space_group_name_H-M   'P 1'
#
loop_
_entity.id
_entity.type
_entity.pdbx_description
1 polymer ?
#
loop_
_entity_poly.entity_id
_entity_poly.type
_entity_poly.pdbx_seq_one_letter_code
_entity_poly.pdbx_strand_id
1 'polypeptide(L)'
;MNAPMKKLIFCISILMLSAGVDVVARQKDDLCTWTTVSFSKSFGTDHRWNAGLLTEYRHRIHNGVSGADQFFARPIVSYKLLPWLKLQYQVDFASSSKYGFFLDFIPEVTLSHKVGGFTFAFRQRVMTTCKVEEGTDVTVLRSRGKVDYRIPETPLSVHFAVEPYWCEFSRDSFNMFQKVRWYAGFDVELTDEISIRPEYLCLAYHNRAGRYARRTYDDHVIYMTFIVKL
;
A
#
# COMPACT_ATOMS: atom_id res chain seq x y z
N MET A 1 -18.23 -0.18 -26.16
CA MET A 1 -17.15 -0.96 -25.51
C MET A 1 -16.53 -1.88 -26.55
N ASN A 2 -15.29 -1.63 -26.93
CA ASN A 2 -14.60 -2.32 -28.02
C ASN A 2 -14.30 -3.79 -27.67
N ALA A 3 -14.26 -4.67 -28.69
CA ALA A 3 -14.00 -6.11 -28.50
C ALA A 3 -12.76 -6.45 -27.62
N PRO A 4 -11.63 -5.72 -27.70
CA PRO A 4 -10.48 -5.99 -26.83
C PRO A 4 -10.76 -5.70 -25.35
N MET A 5 -11.59 -4.70 -25.05
CA MET A 5 -11.94 -4.35 -23.67
C MET A 5 -12.84 -5.39 -23.01
N LYS A 6 -13.75 -6.02 -23.78
CA LYS A 6 -14.59 -7.15 -23.28
C LYS A 6 -13.73 -8.37 -22.95
N LYS A 7 -12.73 -8.69 -23.78
CA LYS A 7 -11.77 -9.77 -23.53
C LYS A 7 -10.92 -9.52 -22.30
N LEU A 8 -10.47 -8.27 -22.12
CA LEU A 8 -9.67 -7.87 -20.96
C LEU A 8 -10.48 -7.99 -19.65
N ILE A 9 -11.73 -7.49 -19.63
CA ILE A 9 -12.62 -7.60 -18.45
C ILE A 9 -12.87 -9.07 -18.11
N PHE A 10 -13.10 -9.91 -19.13
CA PHE A 10 -13.31 -11.34 -18.94
C PHE A 10 -12.07 -12.04 -18.38
N CYS A 11 -10.86 -11.75 -18.89
CA CYS A 11 -9.61 -12.28 -18.35
C CYS A 11 -9.34 -11.81 -16.91
N ILE A 12 -9.64 -10.54 -16.59
CA ILE A 12 -9.52 -10.00 -15.22
C ILE A 12 -10.50 -10.70 -14.29
N SER A 13 -11.75 -10.93 -14.73
CA SER A 13 -12.75 -11.64 -13.93
C SER A 13 -12.35 -13.09 -13.65
N ILE A 14 -11.75 -13.78 -14.62
CA ILE A 14 -11.21 -15.14 -14.44
C ILE A 14 -10.02 -15.13 -13.49
N LEU A 15 -9.10 -14.17 -13.62
CA LEU A 15 -7.95 -14.03 -12.71
C LEU A 15 -8.39 -13.75 -11.26
N MET A 16 -9.41 -12.92 -11.07
CA MET A 16 -10.00 -12.64 -9.76
C MET A 16 -10.70 -13.87 -9.17
N LEU A 17 -11.39 -14.66 -9.99
CA LEU A 17 -12.02 -15.91 -9.57
C LEU A 17 -10.98 -17.00 -9.25
N SER A 18 -9.89 -17.08 -10.01
CA SER A 18 -8.81 -18.06 -9.76
C SER A 18 -7.93 -17.68 -8.56
N ALA A 19 -7.77 -16.38 -8.24
CA ALA A 19 -7.09 -15.94 -7.04
C ALA A 19 -7.90 -16.18 -5.76
N GLY A 20 -9.20 -16.44 -5.88
CA GLY A 20 -10.10 -16.83 -4.78
C GLY A 20 -10.07 -18.31 -4.42
N VAL A 21 -9.36 -19.14 -5.18
CA VAL A 21 -9.29 -20.58 -4.95
C VAL A 21 -8.00 -20.92 -4.24
N ASP A 22 -8.12 -21.48 -3.05
CA ASP A 22 -7.05 -22.07 -2.22
C ASP A 22 -6.08 -21.14 -1.49
N VAL A 23 -6.55 -20.04 -0.90
CA VAL A 23 -5.93 -19.60 0.34
C VAL A 23 -6.46 -20.52 1.45
N VAL A 24 -5.99 -21.74 1.52
CA VAL A 24 -6.10 -22.56 2.72
C VAL A 24 -5.23 -21.85 3.77
N ALA A 25 -5.86 -20.92 4.47
CA ALA A 25 -5.23 -20.25 5.59
C ALA A 25 -4.75 -21.33 6.55
N ARG A 26 -3.45 -21.46 6.69
CA ARG A 26 -2.89 -22.21 7.81
C ARG A 26 -3.48 -21.59 9.08
N GLN A 27 -3.67 -22.37 10.10
CA GLN A 27 -4.36 -22.01 11.36
C GLN A 27 -3.91 -20.71 12.06
N LYS A 28 -2.98 -19.93 11.46
CA LYS A 28 -2.43 -18.67 11.95
C LYS A 28 -2.48 -17.50 10.95
N ASP A 29 -2.86 -17.76 9.70
CA ASP A 29 -2.86 -16.73 8.66
C ASP A 29 -4.24 -16.06 8.59
N ASP A 30 -4.28 -14.74 8.48
CA ASP A 30 -5.51 -13.96 8.39
C ASP A 30 -5.76 -13.50 6.95
N LEU A 31 -7.02 -13.47 6.56
CA LEU A 31 -7.46 -12.82 5.33
C LEU A 31 -7.93 -11.41 5.65
N CYS A 32 -7.42 -10.44 4.89
CA CYS A 32 -7.81 -9.05 5.00
C CYS A 32 -8.31 -8.53 3.66
N THR A 33 -9.23 -7.57 3.70
CA THR A 33 -9.61 -6.78 2.53
C THR A 33 -9.33 -5.31 2.80
N TRP A 34 -8.65 -4.65 1.86
CA TRP A 34 -8.39 -3.22 1.93
C TRP A 34 -9.00 -2.54 0.71
N THR A 35 -9.77 -1.51 0.94
CA THR A 35 -10.37 -0.71 -0.12
C THR A 35 -9.94 0.73 0.05
N THR A 36 -9.41 1.32 -1.01
CA THR A 36 -8.91 2.70 -1.01
C THR A 36 -9.56 3.49 -2.13
N VAL A 37 -9.93 4.73 -1.84
CA VAL A 37 -10.26 5.74 -2.83
C VAL A 37 -9.25 6.88 -2.69
N SER A 38 -8.61 7.25 -3.80
CA SER A 38 -7.58 8.30 -3.86
C SER A 38 -7.98 9.39 -4.83
N PHE A 39 -8.04 10.60 -4.34
CA PHE A 39 -8.22 11.81 -5.14
C PHE A 39 -6.91 12.59 -5.15
N SER A 40 -6.51 13.11 -6.32
CA SER A 40 -5.31 13.93 -6.41
C SER A 40 -5.40 14.97 -7.49
N LYS A 41 -4.73 16.11 -7.27
CA LYS A 41 -4.63 17.22 -8.21
C LYS A 41 -3.22 17.76 -8.23
N SER A 42 -2.68 17.94 -9.44
CA SER A 42 -1.41 18.63 -9.65
C SER A 42 -1.65 20.12 -9.85
N PHE A 43 -0.78 20.96 -9.30
CA PHE A 43 -0.89 22.42 -9.37
C PHE A 43 0.49 23.10 -9.41
N GLY A 44 0.47 24.42 -9.61
CA GLY A 44 1.68 25.20 -9.88
C GLY A 44 1.99 25.28 -11.39
N THR A 45 2.78 26.27 -11.78
CA THR A 45 3.14 26.52 -13.19
C THR A 45 3.83 25.33 -13.86
N ASP A 46 4.61 24.56 -13.09
CA ASP A 46 5.37 23.40 -13.56
C ASP A 46 4.71 22.06 -13.22
N HIS A 47 3.50 22.07 -12.69
CA HIS A 47 2.82 20.86 -12.20
C HIS A 47 3.67 20.01 -11.24
N ARG A 48 4.56 20.65 -10.47
CA ARG A 48 5.48 19.97 -9.54
C ARG A 48 4.83 19.67 -8.21
N TRP A 49 3.83 20.45 -7.82
CA TRP A 49 3.05 20.21 -6.61
C TRP A 49 1.91 19.25 -6.90
N ASN A 50 1.65 18.37 -5.99
CA ASN A 50 0.45 17.54 -6.01
C ASN A 50 -0.13 17.49 -4.60
N ALA A 51 -1.44 17.70 -4.48
CA ALA A 51 -2.19 17.48 -3.26
C ALA A 51 -3.22 16.39 -3.50
N GLY A 52 -3.51 15.62 -2.48
CA GLY A 52 -4.48 14.53 -2.56
C GLY A 52 -5.10 14.20 -1.22
N LEU A 53 -6.18 13.45 -1.32
CA LEU A 53 -6.84 12.81 -0.19
C LEU A 53 -7.01 11.33 -0.53
N LEU A 54 -6.55 10.47 0.34
CA LEU A 54 -6.74 9.05 0.24
C LEU A 54 -7.58 8.59 1.43
N THR A 55 -8.66 7.88 1.17
CA THR A 55 -9.45 7.21 2.20
C THR A 55 -9.28 5.71 2.06
N GLU A 56 -9.09 5.00 3.16
CA GLU A 56 -8.87 3.55 3.15
C GLU A 56 -9.68 2.90 4.25
N TYR A 57 -10.38 1.84 3.89
CA TYR A 57 -11.05 0.94 4.81
C TYR A 57 -10.35 -0.42 4.78
N ARG A 58 -10.06 -0.96 5.96
CA ARG A 58 -9.46 -2.27 6.16
C ARG A 58 -10.36 -3.13 6.99
N HIS A 59 -10.65 -4.31 6.51
CA HIS A 59 -11.38 -5.33 7.22
C HIS A 59 -10.51 -6.59 7.35
N ARG A 60 -10.48 -7.16 8.54
CA ARG A 60 -9.74 -8.40 8.83
C ARG A 60 -10.72 -9.51 9.19
N ILE A 61 -10.50 -10.68 8.62
CA ILE A 61 -11.20 -11.90 8.98
C ILE A 61 -10.20 -12.83 9.67
N HIS A 62 -10.41 -13.06 10.96
CA HIS A 62 -9.56 -13.95 11.76
C HIS A 62 -10.31 -15.25 12.05
N ASN A 63 -9.73 -16.40 11.64
CA ASN A 63 -10.35 -17.73 11.80
C ASN A 63 -11.83 -17.78 11.32
N GLY A 64 -12.16 -17.11 10.21
CA GLY A 64 -13.52 -17.05 9.69
C GLY A 64 -14.49 -16.13 10.45
N VAL A 65 -14.03 -15.43 11.49
CA VAL A 65 -14.82 -14.48 12.25
C VAL A 65 -14.41 -13.06 11.86
N SER A 66 -15.40 -12.18 11.63
CA SER A 66 -15.16 -10.76 11.38
C SER A 66 -14.34 -10.16 12.52
N GLY A 67 -13.21 -9.58 12.17
CA GLY A 67 -12.21 -9.05 13.09
C GLY A 67 -12.23 -7.53 13.19
N ALA A 68 -11.07 -6.95 13.48
CA ALA A 68 -10.90 -5.51 13.65
C ALA A 68 -11.04 -4.75 12.34
N ASP A 69 -11.85 -3.72 12.34
CA ASP A 69 -11.96 -2.75 11.26
C ASP A 69 -11.08 -1.54 11.52
N GLN A 70 -10.51 -1.00 10.43
CA GLN A 70 -9.73 0.24 10.47
C GLN A 70 -10.17 1.16 9.34
N PHE A 71 -10.30 2.42 9.65
CA PHE A 71 -10.54 3.48 8.68
C PHE A 71 -9.42 4.52 8.72
N PHE A 72 -9.00 4.98 7.55
CA PHE A 72 -7.97 6.01 7.38
C PHE A 72 -8.48 7.12 6.48
N ALA A 73 -8.21 8.36 6.87
CA ALA A 73 -8.28 9.53 6.00
C ALA A 73 -6.87 10.15 5.93
N ARG A 74 -6.32 10.29 4.72
CA ARG A 74 -4.91 10.60 4.47
C ARG A 74 -4.75 11.79 3.55
N PRO A 75 -4.77 13.03 4.03
CA PRO A 75 -4.29 14.16 3.26
C PRO A 75 -2.81 13.98 2.94
N ILE A 76 -2.47 14.26 1.68
CA ILE A 76 -1.14 14.07 1.10
C ILE A 76 -0.75 15.35 0.38
N VAL A 77 0.46 15.79 0.57
CA VAL A 77 1.10 16.80 -0.26
C VAL A 77 2.43 16.28 -0.77
N SER A 78 2.75 16.50 -2.02
CA SER A 78 4.03 16.11 -2.58
C SER A 78 4.59 17.16 -3.53
N TYR A 79 5.91 17.17 -3.63
CA TYR A 79 6.65 18.05 -4.50
C TYR A 79 7.68 17.26 -5.32
N LYS A 80 7.62 17.41 -6.64
CA LYS A 80 8.60 16.83 -7.55
C LYS A 80 9.80 17.77 -7.64
N LEU A 81 10.82 17.50 -6.81
CA LEU A 81 12.04 18.33 -6.76
C LEU A 81 12.84 18.19 -8.06
N LEU A 82 12.99 16.95 -8.56
CA LEU A 82 13.65 16.59 -9.82
C LEU A 82 12.79 15.57 -10.56
N PRO A 83 12.98 15.33 -11.87
CA PRO A 83 12.20 14.33 -12.61
C PRO A 83 12.24 12.93 -11.99
N TRP A 84 13.30 12.61 -11.28
CA TRP A 84 13.54 11.33 -10.63
C TRP A 84 13.39 11.36 -9.11
N LEU A 85 13.17 12.55 -8.48
CA LEU A 85 13.10 12.74 -7.03
C LEU A 85 11.82 13.45 -6.62
N LYS A 86 11.00 12.78 -5.80
CA LYS A 86 9.78 13.31 -5.20
C LYS A 86 9.88 13.29 -3.68
N LEU A 87 9.52 14.40 -3.07
CA LEU A 87 9.29 14.53 -1.64
C LEU A 87 7.79 14.47 -1.38
N GLN A 88 7.38 13.84 -0.31
CA GLN A 88 5.96 13.74 0.07
C GLN A 88 5.81 13.79 1.58
N TYR A 89 4.75 14.43 2.01
CA TYR A 89 4.31 14.40 3.40
C TYR A 89 2.85 13.97 3.45
N GLN A 90 2.55 13.09 4.38
CA GLN A 90 1.23 12.52 4.58
C GLN A 90 0.92 12.53 6.08
N VAL A 91 -0.33 12.80 6.42
CA VAL A 91 -0.85 12.58 7.77
C VAL A 91 -1.99 11.58 7.67
N ASP A 92 -1.94 10.52 8.45
CA ASP A 92 -3.04 9.56 8.54
C ASP A 92 -3.87 9.88 9.79
N PHE A 93 -5.14 10.20 9.58
CA PHE A 93 -6.17 10.20 10.62
C PHE A 93 -6.78 8.81 10.62
N ALA A 94 -6.51 8.04 11.66
CA ALA A 94 -6.87 6.64 11.68
C ALA A 94 -7.76 6.30 12.88
N SER A 95 -8.77 5.48 12.62
CA SER A 95 -9.64 4.91 13.65
C SER A 95 -9.66 3.40 13.52
N SER A 96 -9.55 2.72 14.64
CA SER A 96 -9.56 1.26 14.71
C SER A 96 -10.50 0.78 15.80
N SER A 97 -11.30 -0.23 15.50
CA SER A 97 -12.16 -0.87 16.51
C SER A 97 -11.36 -1.49 17.68
N LYS A 98 -10.07 -1.79 17.46
CA LYS A 98 -9.19 -2.38 18.45
C LYS A 98 -8.32 -1.37 19.21
N TYR A 99 -7.84 -0.31 18.52
CA TYR A 99 -6.81 0.59 19.04
C TYR A 99 -7.30 2.03 19.23
N GLY A 100 -8.59 2.30 19.00
CA GLY A 100 -9.13 3.65 19.09
C GLY A 100 -8.63 4.56 17.97
N PHE A 101 -8.48 5.84 18.27
CA PHE A 101 -8.02 6.87 17.34
C PHE A 101 -6.51 7.09 17.44
N PHE A 102 -5.83 7.19 16.30
CA PHE A 102 -4.40 7.52 16.23
C PHE A 102 -4.06 8.37 15.01
N LEU A 103 -2.93 9.04 15.08
CA LEU A 103 -2.37 9.88 14.03
C LEU A 103 -1.02 9.34 13.58
N ASP A 104 -0.82 9.21 12.26
CA ASP A 104 0.50 8.92 11.70
C ASP A 104 1.03 10.12 10.96
N PHE A 105 2.27 10.52 11.25
CA PHE A 105 3.02 11.54 10.54
C PHE A 105 4.06 10.87 9.66
N ILE A 106 3.99 11.10 8.35
CA ILE A 106 4.70 10.29 7.37
C ILE A 106 5.43 11.14 6.35
N PRO A 107 6.66 11.61 6.65
CA PRO A 107 7.58 12.11 5.63
C PRO A 107 8.10 10.96 4.75
N GLU A 108 8.22 11.24 3.46
CA GLU A 108 8.58 10.26 2.45
C GLU A 108 9.44 10.87 1.35
N VAL A 109 10.44 10.11 0.90
CA VAL A 109 11.25 10.40 -0.28
C VAL A 109 11.10 9.26 -1.27
N THR A 110 10.85 9.58 -2.53
CA THR A 110 10.76 8.59 -3.62
C THR A 110 11.76 8.95 -4.72
N LEU A 111 12.61 7.98 -5.06
CA LEU A 111 13.45 7.99 -6.24
C LEU A 111 12.78 7.13 -7.31
N SER A 112 12.75 7.59 -8.56
CA SER A 112 12.19 6.80 -9.66
C SER A 112 12.99 6.98 -10.94
N HIS A 113 13.13 5.89 -11.68
CA HIS A 113 13.83 5.89 -12.97
C HIS A 113 13.08 5.03 -13.97
N LYS A 114 12.94 5.54 -15.21
CA LYS A 114 12.24 4.86 -16.29
C LYS A 114 13.20 4.37 -17.35
N VAL A 115 13.12 3.09 -17.72
CA VAL A 115 13.91 2.46 -18.77
C VAL A 115 12.97 1.66 -19.69
N GLY A 116 12.75 2.13 -20.91
CA GLY A 116 11.78 1.52 -21.81
C GLY A 116 10.37 1.50 -21.20
N GLY A 117 9.74 0.33 -21.16
CA GLY A 117 8.43 0.12 -20.54
C GLY A 117 8.47 -0.06 -19.01
N PHE A 118 9.67 -0.16 -18.43
CA PHE A 118 9.85 -0.36 -16.99
C PHE A 118 10.00 0.96 -16.25
N THR A 119 9.41 1.03 -15.06
CA THR A 119 9.63 2.08 -14.07
C THR A 119 10.10 1.44 -12.78
N PHE A 120 11.30 1.79 -12.34
CA PHE A 120 11.86 1.39 -11.07
C PHE A 120 11.65 2.52 -10.06
N ALA A 121 11.15 2.21 -8.88
CA ALA A 121 10.98 3.19 -7.82
C ALA A 121 11.53 2.65 -6.49
N PHE A 122 12.23 3.52 -5.78
CA PHE A 122 12.66 3.28 -4.41
C PHE A 122 12.09 4.38 -3.51
N ARG A 123 11.40 3.98 -2.46
CA ARG A 123 10.76 4.88 -1.53
C ARG A 123 11.28 4.64 -0.12
N GLN A 124 11.70 5.71 0.53
CA GLN A 124 12.05 5.71 1.94
C GLN A 124 10.98 6.47 2.72
N ARG A 125 10.51 5.89 3.81
CA ARG A 125 9.43 6.44 4.64
C ARG A 125 9.78 6.29 6.11
N VAL A 126 9.56 7.37 6.86
CA VAL A 126 9.48 7.34 8.32
C VAL A 126 8.02 7.53 8.70
N MET A 127 7.50 6.74 9.61
CA MET A 127 6.13 6.83 10.09
C MET A 127 6.16 6.92 11.61
N THR A 128 5.68 8.02 12.15
CA THR A 128 5.50 8.18 13.60
C THR A 128 4.02 8.14 13.92
N THR A 129 3.62 7.13 14.67
CA THR A 129 2.25 6.92 15.14
C THR A 129 2.11 7.49 16.54
N CYS A 130 1.19 8.44 16.72
CA CYS A 130 0.80 9.00 18.00
C CYS A 130 -0.57 8.41 18.39
N LYS A 131 -0.59 7.57 19.40
CA LYS A 131 -1.83 7.00 19.95
C LYS A 131 -2.41 7.94 21.00
N VAL A 132 -3.58 8.50 20.71
CA VAL A 132 -4.19 9.54 21.55
C VAL A 132 -4.56 9.00 22.94
N GLU A 133 -5.04 7.75 23.01
CA GLU A 133 -5.52 7.14 24.26
C GLU A 133 -4.39 6.54 25.11
N GLU A 134 -3.33 6.01 24.48
CA GLU A 134 -2.26 5.29 25.20
C GLU A 134 -1.06 6.21 25.50
N GLY A 135 -0.96 7.39 24.87
CA GLY A 135 0.18 8.31 25.04
C GLY A 135 1.53 7.72 24.61
N THR A 136 1.52 6.67 23.79
CA THR A 136 2.72 5.98 23.32
C THR A 136 2.98 6.32 21.86
N ASP A 137 4.16 6.86 21.58
CA ASP A 137 4.62 7.12 20.23
C ASP A 137 5.44 5.95 19.71
N VAL A 138 5.17 5.54 18.49
CA VAL A 138 5.92 4.49 17.80
C VAL A 138 6.42 5.03 16.48
N THR A 139 7.73 4.99 16.25
CA THR A 139 8.33 5.40 14.98
C THR A 139 8.84 4.19 14.22
N VAL A 140 8.46 4.10 12.96
CA VAL A 140 8.82 2.99 12.06
C VAL A 140 9.55 3.52 10.84
N LEU A 141 10.70 2.91 10.54
CA LEU A 141 11.46 3.15 9.31
C LEU A 141 11.16 2.02 8.34
N ARG A 142 10.74 2.37 7.11
CA ARG A 142 10.47 1.39 6.07
C ARG A 142 10.88 1.88 4.69
N SER A 143 11.36 0.94 3.88
CA SER A 143 11.73 1.20 2.48
C SER A 143 10.84 0.37 1.57
N ARG A 144 10.55 0.87 0.37
CA ARG A 144 9.81 0.11 -0.64
C ARG A 144 10.55 0.16 -1.97
N GLY A 145 10.93 -1.00 -2.46
CA GLY A 145 11.34 -1.19 -3.85
C GLY A 145 10.13 -1.58 -4.68
N LYS A 146 9.93 -0.92 -5.83
CA LYS A 146 8.82 -1.22 -6.76
C LYS A 146 9.33 -1.26 -8.19
N VAL A 147 8.81 -2.21 -8.96
CA VAL A 147 8.99 -2.28 -10.42
C VAL A 147 7.61 -2.30 -11.04
N ASP A 148 7.38 -1.39 -11.99
CA ASP A 148 6.18 -1.33 -12.81
C ASP A 148 6.57 -1.60 -14.27
N TYR A 149 5.76 -2.36 -14.99
CA TYR A 149 5.89 -2.56 -16.43
C TYR A 149 4.61 -2.16 -17.14
N ARG A 150 4.71 -1.16 -18.03
CA ARG A 150 3.62 -0.73 -18.90
C ARG A 150 3.54 -1.67 -20.09
N ILE A 151 2.42 -2.37 -20.24
CA ILE A 151 2.20 -3.24 -21.39
C ILE A 151 1.91 -2.35 -22.60
N PRO A 152 2.72 -2.42 -23.68
CA PRO A 152 2.53 -1.57 -24.86
C PRO A 152 1.12 -1.72 -25.45
N GLU A 153 0.59 -0.60 -25.96
CA GLU A 153 -0.70 -0.54 -26.66
C GLU A 153 -1.93 -0.98 -25.81
N THR A 154 -1.76 -1.06 -24.50
CA THR A 154 -2.86 -1.43 -23.58
C THR A 154 -3.00 -0.40 -22.46
N PRO A 155 -4.18 -0.26 -21.83
CA PRO A 155 -4.36 0.54 -20.62
C PRO A 155 -3.84 -0.15 -19.36
N LEU A 156 -2.99 -1.17 -19.49
CA LEU A 156 -2.59 -2.05 -18.40
C LEU A 156 -1.11 -1.87 -18.05
N SER A 157 -0.82 -1.79 -16.76
CA SER A 157 0.54 -1.93 -16.21
C SER A 157 0.51 -3.01 -15.13
N VAL A 158 1.55 -3.81 -15.06
CA VAL A 158 1.74 -4.78 -13.97
C VAL A 158 2.83 -4.30 -13.03
N HIS A 159 2.73 -4.62 -11.75
CA HIS A 159 3.75 -4.21 -10.81
C HIS A 159 4.01 -5.26 -9.74
N PHE A 160 5.22 -5.17 -9.21
CA PHE A 160 5.67 -5.92 -8.05
C PHE A 160 6.43 -4.98 -7.11
N ALA A 161 6.22 -5.16 -5.81
CA ALA A 161 6.95 -4.37 -4.81
C ALA A 161 7.26 -5.19 -3.55
N VAL A 162 8.34 -4.78 -2.88
CA VAL A 162 8.71 -5.30 -1.56
C VAL A 162 8.95 -4.13 -0.61
N GLU A 163 8.41 -4.23 0.60
CA GLU A 163 8.49 -3.17 1.62
C GLU A 163 8.89 -3.77 2.98
N PRO A 164 10.20 -3.88 3.29
CA PRO A 164 10.67 -4.22 4.61
C PRO A 164 10.44 -3.09 5.61
N TYR A 165 10.09 -3.46 6.83
CA TYR A 165 10.03 -2.61 8.02
C TYR A 165 11.34 -2.81 8.79
N TRP A 166 12.27 -1.89 8.60
CA TRP A 166 13.64 -2.04 9.09
C TRP A 166 13.76 -1.96 10.60
N CYS A 167 13.09 -0.99 11.19
CA CYS A 167 13.11 -0.81 12.63
C CYS A 167 11.85 -0.10 13.11
N GLU A 168 11.49 -0.40 14.32
CA GLU A 168 10.43 0.23 15.09
C GLU A 168 11.01 0.69 16.42
N PHE A 169 10.81 1.95 16.74
CA PHE A 169 11.23 2.59 17.98
C PHE A 169 9.99 2.98 18.76
N SER A 170 9.95 2.63 20.02
CA SER A 170 9.03 3.20 20.99
C SER A 170 9.84 3.66 22.20
N ARG A 171 9.19 4.33 23.15
CA ARG A 171 9.83 4.80 24.38
C ARG A 171 10.60 3.69 25.11
N ASP A 172 10.03 2.47 25.10
CA ASP A 172 10.50 1.36 25.92
C ASP A 172 11.05 0.19 25.09
N SER A 173 11.02 0.27 23.76
CA SER A 173 11.44 -0.85 22.91
C SER A 173 12.06 -0.41 21.59
N PHE A 174 13.00 -1.24 21.13
CA PHE A 174 13.60 -1.15 19.83
C PHE A 174 13.52 -2.51 19.14
N ASN A 175 12.81 -2.57 18.02
CA ASN A 175 12.64 -3.79 17.24
C ASN A 175 13.15 -3.58 15.82
N MET A 176 13.95 -4.50 15.32
CA MET A 176 14.42 -4.48 13.94
C MET A 176 13.70 -5.55 13.14
N PHE A 177 13.39 -5.28 11.88
CA PHE A 177 12.92 -6.23 10.89
C PHE A 177 11.68 -7.04 11.31
N GLN A 178 10.62 -6.33 11.74
CA GLN A 178 9.42 -6.99 12.25
C GLN A 178 8.56 -7.63 11.17
N LYS A 179 8.48 -7.00 10.00
CA LYS A 179 7.66 -7.49 8.89
C LYS A 179 8.18 -7.06 7.53
N VAL A 180 7.80 -7.83 6.54
CA VAL A 180 8.00 -7.50 5.13
C VAL A 180 6.65 -7.58 4.43
N ARG A 181 6.35 -6.60 3.58
CA ARG A 181 5.21 -6.61 2.69
C ARG A 181 5.65 -6.92 1.27
N TRP A 182 4.96 -7.86 0.67
CA TRP A 182 5.11 -8.21 -0.73
C TRP A 182 3.85 -7.81 -1.47
N TYR A 183 3.99 -7.09 -2.57
CA TYR A 183 2.88 -6.63 -3.39
C TYR A 183 3.01 -7.18 -4.79
N ALA A 184 1.92 -7.65 -5.35
CA ALA A 184 1.80 -7.98 -6.76
C ALA A 184 0.43 -7.51 -7.26
N GLY A 185 0.38 -6.84 -8.40
CA GLY A 185 -0.86 -6.30 -8.89
C GLY A 185 -0.75 -5.68 -10.26
N PHE A 186 -1.80 -5.00 -10.65
CA PHE A 186 -1.84 -4.29 -11.91
C PHE A 186 -2.65 -3.00 -11.80
N ASP A 187 -2.32 -2.04 -12.64
CA ASP A 187 -3.07 -0.80 -12.83
C ASP A 187 -3.84 -0.90 -14.14
N VAL A 188 -5.13 -0.57 -14.09
CA VAL A 188 -6.00 -0.47 -15.27
C VAL A 188 -6.44 0.99 -15.41
N GLU A 189 -5.99 1.68 -16.44
CA GLU A 189 -6.47 3.01 -16.78
C GLU A 189 -7.81 2.88 -17.52
N LEU A 190 -8.90 3.30 -16.86
CA LEU A 190 -10.25 3.30 -17.44
C LEU A 190 -10.47 4.54 -18.30
N THR A 191 -9.98 5.67 -17.83
CA THR A 191 -9.92 6.96 -18.54
C THR A 191 -8.61 7.66 -18.18
N ASP A 192 -8.34 8.83 -18.75
CA ASP A 192 -7.17 9.65 -18.38
C ASP A 192 -7.20 10.09 -16.90
N GLU A 193 -8.39 10.16 -16.32
CA GLU A 193 -8.64 10.64 -14.96
C GLU A 193 -8.86 9.50 -13.96
N ILE A 194 -9.34 8.33 -14.41
CA ILE A 194 -9.77 7.25 -13.54
C ILE A 194 -8.97 5.98 -13.81
N SER A 195 -8.40 5.41 -12.76
CA SER A 195 -7.77 4.10 -12.81
C SER A 195 -8.14 3.24 -11.60
N ILE A 196 -8.04 1.92 -11.78
CA ILE A 196 -8.27 0.91 -10.74
C ILE A 196 -6.99 0.10 -10.59
N ARG A 197 -6.62 -0.16 -9.34
CA ARG A 197 -5.45 -0.95 -8.98
C ARG A 197 -5.85 -2.08 -8.03
N PRO A 198 -6.13 -3.26 -8.53
CA PRO A 198 -6.16 -4.46 -7.71
C PRO A 198 -4.74 -4.95 -7.40
N GLU A 199 -4.50 -5.26 -6.13
CA GLU A 199 -3.23 -5.79 -5.63
C GLU A 199 -3.48 -6.95 -4.68
N TYR A 200 -2.64 -7.96 -4.74
CA TYR A 200 -2.47 -8.93 -3.69
C TYR A 200 -1.27 -8.50 -2.83
N LEU A 201 -1.46 -8.51 -1.55
CA LEU A 201 -0.45 -8.13 -0.57
C LEU A 201 -0.29 -9.26 0.45
N CYS A 202 0.93 -9.72 0.65
CA CYS A 202 1.30 -10.64 1.71
C CYS A 202 2.13 -9.87 2.76
N LEU A 203 1.68 -9.90 4.01
CA LEU A 203 2.41 -9.35 5.16
C LEU A 203 3.07 -10.50 5.92
N ALA A 204 4.34 -10.71 5.70
CA ALA A 204 5.12 -11.71 6.43
C ALA A 204 5.64 -11.08 7.73
N TYR A 205 5.19 -11.59 8.87
CA TYR A 205 5.63 -11.16 10.19
C TYR A 205 6.79 -12.02 10.68
N HIS A 206 7.74 -11.39 11.37
CA HIS A 206 8.92 -12.03 11.91
C HIS A 206 8.98 -11.81 13.41
N ASN A 207 9.08 -12.88 14.18
CA ASN A 207 9.30 -12.78 15.61
C ASN A 207 10.79 -12.91 15.94
N ARG A 208 11.26 -12.08 16.84
CA ARG A 208 12.60 -12.14 17.40
C ARG A 208 12.62 -12.91 18.69
N ALA A 209 12.49 -14.22 18.63
CA ALA A 209 12.94 -15.07 19.71
C ALA A 209 14.41 -15.45 19.42
N GLY A 210 15.37 -14.69 19.99
CA GLY A 210 16.80 -14.95 19.82
C GLY A 210 17.52 -14.22 18.69
N ARG A 211 18.67 -14.72 18.24
CA ARG A 211 19.55 -14.10 17.22
C ARG A 211 18.99 -14.11 15.80
N TYR A 212 17.92 -14.86 15.52
CA TYR A 212 17.36 -15.04 14.20
C TYR A 212 15.88 -14.68 14.20
N ALA A 213 15.50 -13.82 13.25
CA ALA A 213 14.09 -13.55 13.00
C ALA A 213 13.43 -14.79 12.38
N ARG A 214 12.42 -15.37 13.04
CA ARG A 214 11.62 -16.47 12.49
C ARG A 214 10.30 -15.92 11.99
N ARG A 215 9.89 -16.33 10.78
CA ARG A 215 8.56 -16.08 10.25
C ARG A 215 7.53 -16.74 11.17
N THR A 216 6.55 -15.98 11.63
CA THR A 216 5.56 -16.46 12.61
C THR A 216 4.21 -16.72 11.99
N TYR A 217 3.72 -15.80 11.16
CA TYR A 217 2.44 -15.89 10.44
C TYR A 217 2.44 -14.90 9.28
N ASP A 218 1.47 -15.06 8.39
CA ASP A 218 1.25 -14.16 7.27
C ASP A 218 -0.18 -13.65 7.30
N ASP A 219 -0.35 -12.36 6.94
CA ASP A 219 -1.66 -11.83 6.57
C ASP A 219 -1.73 -11.76 5.04
N HIS A 220 -2.79 -12.27 4.49
CA HIS A 220 -3.11 -12.19 3.07
C HIS A 220 -4.11 -11.08 2.86
N VAL A 221 -3.82 -10.13 1.97
CA VAL A 221 -4.67 -8.98 1.74
C VAL A 221 -5.08 -8.90 0.28
N ILE A 222 -6.36 -8.81 0.04
CA ILE A 222 -6.91 -8.37 -1.25
C ILE A 222 -7.07 -6.85 -1.14
N TYR A 223 -6.32 -6.13 -1.96
CA TYR A 223 -6.26 -4.69 -1.90
C TYR A 223 -6.78 -4.07 -3.20
N MET A 224 -7.79 -3.22 -3.10
CA MET A 224 -8.40 -2.51 -4.22
C MET A 224 -8.24 -1.01 -4.05
N THR A 225 -7.61 -0.35 -5.03
CA THR A 225 -7.48 1.11 -5.04
C THR A 225 -8.21 1.70 -6.25
N PHE A 226 -9.08 2.67 -5.99
CA PHE A 226 -9.71 3.53 -7.00
C PHE A 226 -8.97 4.87 -7.00
N ILE A 227 -8.46 5.29 -8.14
CA ILE A 227 -7.65 6.50 -8.28
C ILE A 227 -8.38 7.48 -9.19
N VAL A 228 -8.60 8.69 -8.70
CA VAL A 228 -9.22 9.80 -9.42
C VAL A 228 -8.23 10.96 -9.46
N LYS A 229 -7.87 11.39 -10.68
CA LYS A 229 -7.05 12.58 -10.94
C LYS A 229 -8.00 13.75 -11.27
N LEU A 230 -7.85 14.88 -10.59
CA LEU A 230 -8.70 16.07 -10.71
C LEU A 230 -8.01 17.18 -11.51
#